data_b5914c0d0c3398f019b88fc5c53c8350
#
_entry.id   b5914c0d0c3398f019b88fc5c53c8350
#
_cell.length_a   1.000
_cell.length_b   1.000
_cell.length_c   1.000
_cell.angle_alpha   90.00
_cell.angle_beta   90.00
_cell.angle_gamma   90.00
#
_symmetry.space_group_name_H-M   'P 1'
#
loop_
_entity.id
_entity.type
_entity.pdbx_description
1 polymer ?
#
loop_
_entity_poly.entity_id
_entity_poly.type
_entity_poly.pdbx_seq_one_letter_code
_entity_poly.pdbx_strand_id
1 'polypeptide(L)'
;RKFMPVDDQFKELIYIINQAQIILHNHPVNKKRKLENLDSANSIWLWGNGKKGTLHPFEKKFGKPGSLISASLLFQGIGKAANMNVISVEGATGFAETNFNNKVKATIHELQRQDIVYLNIAGIEEVSLKGNIDDKILTIEDIDSKVINPLLKEFSKNNDVKMMVVVNHMNSAVDVKYGTDRVPFVISGKNETNSVNKFDENLLDKRNNHFKSGPDLMNMFFDIN
;
A
#
# COMPACT_ATOMS: atom_id res chain seq x y z
N ARG A 1 -7.87 24.93 -18.31
CA ARG A 1 -8.94 24.42 -19.24
C ARG A 1 -8.55 23.12 -19.97
N LYS A 2 -7.26 22.82 -20.10
CA LYS A 2 -6.76 21.62 -20.83
C LYS A 2 -7.18 20.27 -20.22
N PHE A 3 -7.64 20.26 -18.98
CA PHE A 3 -7.97 19.04 -18.23
C PHE A 3 -9.47 18.93 -17.88
N MET A 4 -10.29 19.86 -18.37
CA MET A 4 -11.75 19.76 -18.17
C MET A 4 -12.35 18.89 -19.27
N PRO A 5 -13.32 18.02 -18.93
CA PRO A 5 -14.07 17.29 -19.94
C PRO A 5 -14.72 18.27 -20.95
N VAL A 6 -14.70 17.95 -22.24
CA VAL A 6 -15.20 18.82 -23.30
C VAL A 6 -16.51 18.28 -23.88
N ASP A 7 -16.88 17.05 -23.59
CA ASP A 7 -18.05 16.39 -24.14
C ASP A 7 -19.30 16.72 -23.30
N ASP A 8 -20.42 16.90 -23.96
CA ASP A 8 -21.72 17.20 -23.34
C ASP A 8 -22.19 16.15 -22.32
N GLN A 9 -21.78 14.91 -22.47
CA GLN A 9 -22.05 13.84 -21.49
C GLN A 9 -21.44 14.11 -20.11
N PHE A 10 -20.47 15.03 -20.00
CA PHE A 10 -19.79 15.36 -18.75
C PHE A 10 -20.27 16.67 -18.10
N LYS A 11 -21.37 17.26 -18.58
CA LYS A 11 -21.90 18.53 -18.04
C LYS A 11 -22.10 18.51 -16.52
N GLU A 12 -22.59 17.41 -15.99
CA GLU A 12 -22.79 17.26 -14.52
C GLU A 12 -21.46 17.27 -13.77
N LEU A 13 -20.42 16.61 -14.30
CA LEU A 13 -19.09 16.62 -13.68
C LEU A 13 -18.47 18.02 -13.72
N ILE A 14 -18.61 18.72 -14.84
CA ILE A 14 -18.16 20.12 -14.97
C ILE A 14 -18.87 21.01 -13.96
N TYR A 15 -20.18 20.84 -13.79
CA TYR A 15 -20.96 21.57 -12.79
C TYR A 15 -20.45 21.29 -11.37
N ILE A 16 -20.23 20.03 -10.99
CA ILE A 16 -19.69 19.63 -9.68
C ILE A 16 -18.32 20.26 -9.44
N ILE A 17 -17.41 20.21 -10.42
CA ILE A 17 -16.07 20.80 -10.31
C ILE A 17 -16.17 22.32 -10.10
N ASN A 18 -17.04 23.02 -10.84
CA ASN A 18 -17.24 24.45 -10.70
C ASN A 18 -17.83 24.82 -9.33
N GLN A 19 -18.83 24.07 -8.84
CA GLN A 19 -19.36 24.28 -7.50
C GLN A 19 -18.31 24.04 -6.41
N ALA A 20 -17.49 23.00 -6.55
CA ALA A 20 -16.39 22.74 -5.63
C ALA A 20 -15.39 23.90 -5.58
N GLN A 21 -15.05 24.51 -6.72
CA GLN A 21 -14.16 25.68 -6.76
C GLN A 21 -14.73 26.86 -5.98
N ILE A 22 -16.03 27.13 -6.12
CA ILE A 22 -16.72 28.22 -5.39
C ILE A 22 -16.71 27.95 -3.88
N ILE A 23 -17.03 26.73 -3.47
CA ILE A 23 -17.05 26.33 -2.06
C ILE A 23 -15.64 26.43 -1.46
N LEU A 24 -14.64 25.86 -2.14
CA LEU A 24 -13.25 25.84 -1.69
C LEU A 24 -12.67 27.26 -1.57
N HIS A 25 -12.97 28.15 -2.53
CA HIS A 25 -12.49 29.52 -2.49
C HIS A 25 -12.89 30.25 -1.20
N ASN A 26 -14.10 30.01 -0.72
CA ASN A 26 -14.65 30.67 0.44
C ASN A 26 -14.45 29.90 1.76
N HIS A 27 -13.90 28.68 1.71
CA HIS A 27 -13.81 27.79 2.85
C HIS A 27 -12.88 28.35 3.95
N PRO A 28 -13.26 28.30 5.24
CA PRO A 28 -12.45 28.82 6.33
C PRO A 28 -11.04 28.22 6.40
N VAL A 29 -10.89 26.92 6.11
CA VAL A 29 -9.60 26.23 6.06
C VAL A 29 -8.68 26.89 5.03
N ASN A 30 -9.18 27.22 3.84
CA ASN A 30 -8.37 27.87 2.81
C ASN A 30 -8.02 29.31 3.16
N LYS A 31 -8.90 30.01 3.88
CA LYS A 31 -8.59 31.35 4.42
C LYS A 31 -7.43 31.25 5.43
N LYS A 32 -7.48 30.27 6.34
CA LYS A 32 -6.39 30.02 7.30
C LYS A 32 -5.09 29.66 6.58
N ARG A 33 -5.12 28.73 5.62
CA ARG A 33 -3.93 28.34 4.84
C ARG A 33 -3.26 29.53 4.15
N LYS A 34 -4.06 30.44 3.56
CA LYS A 34 -3.53 31.67 2.95
C LYS A 34 -2.84 32.58 3.96
N LEU A 35 -3.36 32.71 5.17
CA LEU A 35 -2.72 33.48 6.24
C LEU A 35 -1.38 32.87 6.68
N GLU A 36 -1.24 31.57 6.56
CA GLU A 36 -0.03 30.81 6.89
C GLU A 36 0.92 30.65 5.69
N ASN A 37 0.68 31.34 4.57
CA ASN A 37 1.43 31.22 3.31
C ASN A 37 1.46 29.79 2.74
N LEU A 38 0.41 29.01 3.00
CA LEU A 38 0.25 27.67 2.47
C LEU A 38 -0.66 27.69 1.24
N ASP A 39 -0.40 26.77 0.29
CA ASP A 39 -1.24 26.58 -0.88
C ASP A 39 -2.66 26.21 -0.48
N SER A 40 -3.64 26.84 -1.12
CA SER A 40 -5.05 26.55 -0.93
C SER A 40 -5.54 25.46 -1.86
N ALA A 41 -6.39 24.56 -1.36
CA ALA A 41 -7.16 23.67 -2.23
C ALA A 41 -8.12 24.52 -3.08
N ASN A 42 -7.97 24.50 -4.39
CA ASN A 42 -8.73 25.38 -5.30
C ASN A 42 -9.70 24.64 -6.22
N SER A 43 -9.61 23.32 -6.32
CA SER A 43 -10.49 22.48 -7.13
C SER A 43 -10.48 21.05 -6.61
N ILE A 44 -11.39 20.23 -7.14
CA ILE A 44 -11.35 18.77 -7.02
C ILE A 44 -10.97 18.17 -8.35
N TRP A 45 -10.31 17.02 -8.31
CA TRP A 45 -9.98 16.21 -9.48
C TRP A 45 -10.68 14.85 -9.37
N LEU A 46 -11.61 14.58 -10.27
CA LEU A 46 -12.35 13.31 -10.33
C LEU A 46 -11.59 12.35 -11.25
N TRP A 47 -11.19 11.20 -10.73
CA TRP A 47 -10.42 10.22 -11.47
C TRP A 47 -10.81 8.80 -11.07
N GLY A 48 -10.40 7.80 -11.88
CA GLY A 48 -10.64 6.39 -11.55
C GLY A 48 -12.13 6.01 -11.56
N ASN A 49 -12.95 6.71 -12.33
CA ASN A 49 -14.37 6.41 -12.44
C ASN A 49 -14.60 5.04 -13.08
N GLY A 50 -15.69 4.40 -12.65
CA GLY A 50 -16.07 3.08 -13.19
C GLY A 50 -17.35 2.58 -12.54
N LYS A 51 -17.87 1.48 -13.05
CA LYS A 51 -18.97 0.76 -12.40
C LYS A 51 -18.43 -0.03 -11.21
N LYS A 52 -19.29 -0.24 -10.19
CA LYS A 52 -18.95 -1.08 -9.05
C LYS A 52 -18.51 -2.46 -9.55
N GLY A 53 -17.23 -2.78 -9.37
CA GLY A 53 -16.67 -4.10 -9.67
C GLY A 53 -17.10 -5.12 -8.62
N THR A 54 -17.12 -6.39 -9.01
CA THR A 54 -17.31 -7.51 -8.10
C THR A 54 -16.00 -8.25 -8.00
N LEU A 55 -15.36 -8.21 -6.83
CA LEU A 55 -14.22 -9.05 -6.53
C LEU A 55 -14.71 -10.38 -5.93
N HIS A 56 -14.04 -11.46 -6.27
CA HIS A 56 -14.28 -12.72 -5.56
C HIS A 56 -13.88 -12.55 -4.09
N PRO A 57 -14.70 -12.99 -3.13
CA PRO A 57 -14.33 -12.99 -1.73
C PRO A 57 -12.98 -13.68 -1.54
N PHE A 58 -12.09 -13.07 -0.78
CA PHE A 58 -10.72 -13.55 -0.56
C PHE A 58 -10.71 -14.99 -0.04
N GLU A 59 -11.51 -15.26 0.98
CA GLU A 59 -11.64 -16.60 1.56
C GLU A 59 -12.14 -17.64 0.55
N LYS A 60 -13.09 -17.29 -0.32
CA LYS A 60 -13.56 -18.19 -1.38
C LYS A 60 -12.49 -18.49 -2.42
N LYS A 61 -11.60 -17.51 -2.68
CA LYS A 61 -10.55 -17.66 -3.68
C LYS A 61 -9.35 -18.46 -3.15
N PHE A 62 -8.96 -18.24 -1.90
CA PHE A 62 -7.74 -18.78 -1.32
C PHE A 62 -7.98 -19.81 -0.21
N GLY A 63 -9.25 -20.07 0.15
CA GLY A 63 -9.64 -21.03 1.19
C GLY A 63 -9.29 -20.59 2.63
N LYS A 64 -8.92 -19.31 2.82
CA LYS A 64 -8.40 -18.78 4.08
C LYS A 64 -9.00 -17.41 4.39
N PRO A 65 -9.56 -17.21 5.58
CA PRO A 65 -10.00 -15.88 6.01
C PRO A 65 -8.80 -14.95 6.22
N GLY A 66 -8.98 -13.67 5.93
CA GLY A 66 -7.88 -12.72 5.99
C GLY A 66 -8.27 -11.32 6.45
N SER A 67 -7.33 -10.66 7.13
CA SER A 67 -7.40 -9.25 7.49
C SER A 67 -6.49 -8.40 6.62
N LEU A 68 -6.89 -7.15 6.41
CA LEU A 68 -6.11 -6.11 5.73
C LEU A 68 -5.83 -4.95 6.68
N ILE A 69 -4.56 -4.61 6.84
CA ILE A 69 -4.09 -3.42 7.57
C ILE A 69 -3.49 -2.46 6.56
N SER A 70 -4.13 -1.31 6.35
CA SER A 70 -3.64 -0.26 5.47
C SER A 70 -4.19 1.10 5.87
N ALA A 71 -3.39 2.15 5.74
CA ALA A 71 -3.85 3.53 5.86
C ALA A 71 -4.41 4.07 4.53
N SER A 72 -4.15 3.41 3.41
CA SER A 72 -4.64 3.79 2.09
C SER A 72 -6.12 3.43 1.94
N LEU A 73 -6.95 4.42 1.65
CA LEU A 73 -8.38 4.22 1.37
C LEU A 73 -8.62 3.31 0.16
N LEU A 74 -7.72 3.34 -0.84
CA LEU A 74 -7.78 2.46 -1.99
C LEU A 74 -7.65 0.98 -1.57
N PHE A 75 -6.61 0.66 -0.80
CA PHE A 75 -6.41 -0.71 -0.31
C PHE A 75 -7.53 -1.15 0.64
N GLN A 76 -8.00 -0.26 1.52
CA GLN A 76 -9.16 -0.55 2.38
C GLN A 76 -10.42 -0.86 1.54
N GLY A 77 -10.65 -0.09 0.46
CA GLY A 77 -11.73 -0.33 -0.47
C GLY A 77 -11.62 -1.69 -1.18
N ILE A 78 -10.42 -2.06 -1.63
CA ILE A 78 -10.15 -3.38 -2.23
C ILE A 78 -10.39 -4.48 -1.20
N GLY A 79 -9.89 -4.34 0.02
CA GLY A 79 -10.10 -5.30 1.10
C GLY A 79 -11.59 -5.53 1.39
N LYS A 80 -12.36 -4.45 1.52
CA LYS A 80 -13.82 -4.54 1.70
C LYS A 80 -14.51 -5.20 0.51
N ALA A 81 -14.13 -4.85 -0.73
CA ALA A 81 -14.70 -5.45 -1.93
C ALA A 81 -14.36 -6.95 -2.05
N ALA A 82 -13.20 -7.36 -1.54
CA ALA A 82 -12.79 -8.76 -1.45
C ALA A 82 -13.31 -9.48 -0.17
N ASN A 83 -14.16 -8.83 0.61
CA ASN A 83 -14.73 -9.36 1.86
C ASN A 83 -13.66 -9.76 2.90
N MET A 84 -12.54 -9.03 2.93
CA MET A 84 -11.53 -9.14 3.99
C MET A 84 -11.93 -8.30 5.21
N ASN A 85 -11.43 -8.69 6.38
CA ASN A 85 -11.54 -7.89 7.60
C ASN A 85 -10.58 -6.69 7.52
N VAL A 86 -11.09 -5.48 7.34
CA VAL A 86 -10.27 -4.26 7.21
C VAL A 86 -10.09 -3.62 8.58
N ILE A 87 -8.83 -3.59 9.04
CA ILE A 87 -8.46 -3.11 10.37
C ILE A 87 -8.01 -1.65 10.30
N SER A 88 -8.66 -0.81 11.10
CA SER A 88 -8.22 0.56 11.35
C SER A 88 -7.20 0.57 12.48
N VAL A 89 -6.05 1.20 12.24
CA VAL A 89 -4.94 1.28 13.22
C VAL A 89 -4.73 2.74 13.59
N GLU A 90 -4.79 3.02 14.89
CA GLU A 90 -4.57 4.37 15.42
C GLU A 90 -3.16 4.88 15.10
N GLY A 91 -3.08 6.11 14.56
CA GLY A 91 -1.83 6.73 14.15
C GLY A 91 -1.22 6.14 12.86
N ALA A 92 -1.92 5.21 12.19
CA ALA A 92 -1.48 4.73 10.89
C ALA A 92 -1.72 5.80 9.82
N THR A 93 -0.67 6.14 9.09
CA THR A 93 -0.71 7.05 7.94
C THR A 93 -0.17 6.34 6.70
N GLY A 94 -0.37 6.93 5.52
CA GLY A 94 0.25 6.51 4.25
C GLY A 94 1.63 7.14 4.02
N PHE A 95 2.19 7.85 5.00
CA PHE A 95 3.45 8.57 4.94
C PHE A 95 4.58 7.82 5.63
N ALA A 96 5.81 8.31 5.47
CA ALA A 96 6.97 7.80 6.18
C ALA A 96 6.77 7.89 7.71
N GLU A 97 6.19 8.99 8.16
CA GLU A 97 5.80 9.22 9.55
C GLU A 97 4.47 8.49 9.85
N THR A 98 4.57 7.25 10.22
CA THR A 98 3.43 6.40 10.57
C THR A 98 3.68 5.66 11.88
N ASN A 99 2.62 5.27 12.59
CA ASN A 99 2.76 4.45 13.79
C ASN A 99 3.04 2.99 13.44
N PHE A 100 4.31 2.66 13.15
CA PHE A 100 4.76 1.30 12.86
C PHE A 100 4.45 0.33 13.99
N ASN A 101 4.63 0.75 15.26
CA ASN A 101 4.40 -0.11 16.41
C ASN A 101 2.95 -0.58 16.49
N ASN A 102 1.99 0.32 16.29
CA ASN A 102 0.57 -0.05 16.30
C ASN A 102 0.21 -0.95 15.09
N LYS A 103 0.83 -0.73 13.92
CA LYS A 103 0.66 -1.64 12.76
C LYS A 103 1.17 -3.05 13.07
N VAL A 104 2.34 -3.18 13.70
CA VAL A 104 2.92 -4.46 14.11
C VAL A 104 2.04 -5.16 15.14
N LYS A 105 1.60 -4.45 16.18
CA LYS A 105 0.70 -5.00 17.20
C LYS A 105 -0.61 -5.49 16.60
N ALA A 106 -1.21 -4.72 15.71
CA ALA A 106 -2.43 -5.11 15.01
C ALA A 106 -2.21 -6.35 14.14
N THR A 107 -1.06 -6.45 13.44
CA THR A 107 -0.71 -7.62 12.64
C THR A 107 -0.62 -8.88 13.49
N ILE A 108 0.09 -8.82 14.61
CA ILE A 108 0.24 -9.96 15.53
C ILE A 108 -1.11 -10.36 16.13
N HIS A 109 -1.91 -9.38 16.54
CA HIS A 109 -3.24 -9.63 17.09
C HIS A 109 -4.19 -10.29 16.08
N GLU A 110 -4.18 -9.80 14.83
CA GLU A 110 -5.04 -10.35 13.79
C GLU A 110 -4.63 -11.77 13.37
N LEU A 111 -3.34 -12.11 13.36
CA LEU A 111 -2.88 -13.48 13.09
C LEU A 111 -3.30 -14.52 14.12
N GLN A 112 -3.76 -14.10 15.30
CA GLN A 112 -4.38 -15.01 16.28
C GLN A 112 -5.83 -15.38 15.93
N ARG A 113 -6.44 -14.68 14.96
CA ARG A 113 -7.86 -14.76 14.62
C ARG A 113 -8.11 -15.09 13.15
N GLN A 114 -7.12 -14.85 12.32
CA GLN A 114 -7.19 -15.00 10.86
C GLN A 114 -5.99 -15.80 10.38
N ASP A 115 -6.19 -16.55 9.32
CA ASP A 115 -5.10 -17.32 8.70
C ASP A 115 -4.11 -16.43 7.96
N ILE A 116 -4.55 -15.23 7.55
CA ILE A 116 -3.75 -14.31 6.74
C ILE A 116 -3.93 -12.87 7.23
N VAL A 117 -2.81 -12.14 7.29
CA VAL A 117 -2.84 -10.69 7.46
C VAL A 117 -2.02 -10.05 6.35
N TYR A 118 -2.67 -9.18 5.59
CA TYR A 118 -2.03 -8.34 4.60
C TYR A 118 -1.72 -6.97 5.23
N LEU A 119 -0.44 -6.69 5.44
CA LEU A 119 0.02 -5.41 5.96
C LEU A 119 0.59 -4.55 4.82
N ASN A 120 -0.05 -3.41 4.55
CA ASN A 120 0.42 -2.45 3.56
C ASN A 120 1.13 -1.26 4.22
N ILE A 121 2.30 -0.92 3.69
CA ILE A 121 3.12 0.22 4.09
C ILE A 121 3.44 1.04 2.84
N ALA A 122 2.96 2.29 2.79
CA ALA A 122 3.05 3.15 1.60
C ALA A 122 4.10 4.26 1.70
N GLY A 123 4.72 4.49 2.87
CA GLY A 123 5.60 5.63 3.10
C GLY A 123 6.80 5.75 2.15
N ILE A 124 7.35 4.61 1.68
CA ILE A 124 8.47 4.60 0.72
C ILE A 124 8.06 5.25 -0.62
N GLU A 125 6.84 5.00 -1.07
CA GLU A 125 6.31 5.61 -2.31
C GLU A 125 6.24 7.12 -2.20
N GLU A 126 5.73 7.62 -1.09
CA GLU A 126 5.54 9.04 -0.83
C GLU A 126 6.87 9.81 -0.85
N VAL A 127 7.89 9.34 -0.13
CA VAL A 127 9.21 9.98 -0.11
C VAL A 127 9.94 9.86 -1.45
N SER A 128 9.73 8.76 -2.19
CA SER A 128 10.29 8.59 -3.53
C SER A 128 9.72 9.63 -4.52
N LEU A 129 8.41 9.89 -4.46
CA LEU A 129 7.75 10.87 -5.32
C LEU A 129 8.11 12.32 -4.96
N LYS A 130 8.64 12.55 -3.77
CA LYS A 130 9.24 13.84 -3.40
C LYS A 130 10.69 14.01 -3.88
N GLY A 131 11.30 12.97 -4.45
CA GLY A 131 12.69 12.98 -4.89
C GLY A 131 13.71 12.98 -3.75
N ASN A 132 13.31 12.65 -2.54
CA ASN A 132 14.19 12.64 -1.38
C ASN A 132 14.77 11.23 -1.17
N ILE A 133 16.03 11.05 -1.59
CA ILE A 133 16.73 9.77 -1.50
C ILE A 133 17.06 9.43 -0.05
N ASP A 134 17.50 10.40 0.74
CA ASP A 134 17.90 10.18 2.12
C ASP A 134 16.70 9.76 2.98
N ASP A 135 15.56 10.43 2.84
CA ASP A 135 14.33 10.03 3.52
C ASP A 135 13.83 8.66 3.05
N LYS A 136 14.05 8.29 1.78
CA LYS A 136 13.73 6.96 1.28
C LYS A 136 14.56 5.89 1.99
N ILE A 137 15.87 6.10 2.11
CA ILE A 137 16.78 5.19 2.81
C ILE A 137 16.36 5.05 4.28
N LEU A 138 16.17 6.17 4.97
CA LEU A 138 15.72 6.17 6.37
C LEU A 138 14.37 5.48 6.56
N THR A 139 13.44 5.66 5.61
CA THR A 139 12.13 4.98 5.67
C THR A 139 12.27 3.47 5.51
N ILE A 140 13.18 3.00 4.64
CA ILE A 140 13.47 1.57 4.46
C ILE A 140 14.10 0.98 5.74
N GLU A 141 15.06 1.67 6.33
CA GLU A 141 15.69 1.29 7.61
C GLU A 141 14.68 1.25 8.76
N ASP A 142 13.78 2.21 8.79
CA ASP A 142 12.67 2.25 9.77
C ASP A 142 11.71 1.07 9.60
N ILE A 143 11.36 0.70 8.37
CA ILE A 143 10.52 -0.47 8.10
C ILE A 143 11.24 -1.74 8.52
N ASP A 144 12.51 -1.89 8.20
CA ASP A 144 13.30 -3.06 8.61
C ASP A 144 13.35 -3.17 10.13
N SER A 145 13.75 -2.12 10.81
CA SER A 145 13.96 -2.13 12.26
C SER A 145 12.66 -2.14 13.08
N LYS A 146 11.62 -1.40 12.63
CA LYS A 146 10.38 -1.18 13.40
C LYS A 146 9.24 -2.10 12.97
N VAL A 147 9.32 -2.77 11.82
CA VAL A 147 8.27 -3.68 11.34
C VAL A 147 8.81 -5.07 11.09
N ILE A 148 9.78 -5.24 10.17
CA ILE A 148 10.24 -6.56 9.75
C ILE A 148 10.89 -7.31 10.91
N ASN A 149 11.86 -6.70 11.58
CA ASN A 149 12.57 -7.32 12.70
C ASN A 149 11.64 -7.71 13.87
N PRO A 150 10.72 -6.85 14.36
CA PRO A 150 9.75 -7.26 15.39
C PRO A 150 8.84 -8.42 14.95
N LEU A 151 8.36 -8.42 13.70
CA LEU A 151 7.52 -9.50 13.18
C LEU A 151 8.30 -10.81 13.06
N LEU A 152 9.52 -10.78 12.53
CA LEU A 152 10.39 -11.96 12.46
C LEU A 152 10.69 -12.53 13.84
N LYS A 153 10.99 -11.69 14.83
CA LYS A 153 11.20 -12.11 16.22
C LYS A 153 9.98 -12.76 16.84
N GLU A 154 8.79 -12.25 16.54
CA GLU A 154 7.55 -12.84 17.04
C GLU A 154 7.27 -14.16 16.36
N PHE A 155 7.39 -14.22 15.03
CA PHE A 155 7.06 -15.41 14.25
C PHE A 155 8.09 -16.53 14.39
N SER A 156 9.35 -16.22 14.72
CA SER A 156 10.34 -17.25 15.03
C SER A 156 9.99 -18.09 16.27
N LYS A 157 9.07 -17.61 17.11
CA LYS A 157 8.55 -18.38 18.26
C LYS A 157 7.51 -19.42 17.85
N ASN A 158 6.91 -19.25 16.66
CA ASN A 158 5.89 -20.13 16.12
C ASN A 158 6.27 -20.55 14.69
N ASN A 159 6.71 -21.80 14.54
CA ASN A 159 7.14 -22.35 13.27
C ASN A 159 6.02 -22.50 12.22
N ASP A 160 4.77 -22.23 12.57
CA ASP A 160 3.64 -22.37 11.64
C ASP A 160 3.32 -21.08 10.89
N VAL A 161 4.05 -19.98 11.19
CA VAL A 161 3.86 -18.71 10.50
C VAL A 161 4.84 -18.60 9.32
N LYS A 162 4.28 -18.33 8.13
CA LYS A 162 5.02 -17.98 6.90
C LYS A 162 4.85 -16.47 6.67
N MET A 163 5.94 -15.76 6.43
CA MET A 163 5.92 -14.32 6.13
C MET A 163 6.48 -14.06 4.73
N MET A 164 5.76 -13.29 3.91
CA MET A 164 6.25 -12.79 2.64
C MET A 164 6.40 -11.27 2.70
N VAL A 165 7.56 -10.77 2.28
CA VAL A 165 7.79 -9.35 2.02
C VAL A 165 7.90 -9.16 0.51
N VAL A 166 7.09 -8.27 -0.03
CA VAL A 166 7.06 -7.99 -1.47
C VAL A 166 7.02 -6.49 -1.72
N VAL A 167 7.82 -6.03 -2.67
CA VAL A 167 7.72 -4.67 -3.20
C VAL A 167 6.60 -4.63 -4.23
N ASN A 168 5.68 -3.67 -4.10
CA ASN A 168 4.50 -3.62 -4.97
C ASN A 168 4.85 -3.19 -6.40
N HIS A 169 5.71 -2.19 -6.54
CA HIS A 169 6.19 -1.68 -7.83
C HIS A 169 7.50 -0.90 -7.64
N MET A 170 8.25 -0.76 -8.71
CA MET A 170 9.43 0.11 -8.74
C MET A 170 9.01 1.57 -8.63
N ASN A 171 9.73 2.33 -7.81
CA ASN A 171 9.56 3.77 -7.69
C ASN A 171 10.95 4.43 -7.52
N SER A 172 11.36 5.22 -8.52
CA SER A 172 12.65 5.92 -8.50
C SER A 172 12.53 7.26 -7.79
N ALA A 173 13.33 7.47 -6.74
CA ALA A 173 13.46 8.78 -6.11
C ALA A 173 14.36 9.72 -6.92
N VAL A 174 15.26 9.19 -7.75
CA VAL A 174 16.12 9.99 -8.63
C VAL A 174 15.32 10.60 -9.77
N ASP A 175 14.54 9.77 -10.45
CA ASP A 175 13.74 10.19 -11.61
C ASP A 175 12.34 10.68 -11.26
N VAL A 176 11.94 10.52 -9.97
CA VAL A 176 10.61 10.86 -9.44
C VAL A 176 9.49 10.25 -10.30
N LYS A 177 9.60 8.95 -10.58
CA LYS A 177 8.66 8.24 -11.46
C LYS A 177 8.48 6.79 -11.05
N TYR A 178 7.35 6.23 -11.45
CA TYR A 178 7.11 4.80 -11.41
C TYR A 178 7.87 4.08 -12.52
N GLY A 179 8.37 2.89 -12.20
CA GLY A 179 8.97 1.97 -13.18
C GLY A 179 8.09 0.75 -13.41
N THR A 180 8.40 0.05 -14.50
CA THR A 180 7.75 -1.22 -14.87
C THR A 180 8.68 -2.42 -14.69
N ASP A 181 9.84 -2.19 -14.09
CA ASP A 181 10.82 -3.23 -13.83
C ASP A 181 10.33 -4.22 -12.78
N ARG A 182 10.98 -5.37 -12.79
CA ARG A 182 10.73 -6.41 -11.79
C ARG A 182 11.02 -5.89 -10.40
N VAL A 183 10.30 -6.44 -9.42
CA VAL A 183 10.48 -6.11 -8.01
C VAL A 183 10.82 -7.35 -7.20
N PRO A 184 11.64 -7.23 -6.14
CA PRO A 184 12.02 -8.36 -5.32
C PRO A 184 10.90 -8.77 -4.36
N PHE A 185 10.90 -10.05 -4.00
CA PHE A 185 10.15 -10.59 -2.87
C PHE A 185 11.02 -11.58 -2.09
N VAL A 186 10.68 -11.82 -0.85
CA VAL A 186 11.30 -12.82 0.00
C VAL A 186 10.24 -13.49 0.86
N ILE A 187 10.43 -14.79 1.12
CA ILE A 187 9.57 -15.58 1.99
C ILE A 187 10.42 -16.15 3.13
N SER A 188 9.90 -16.08 4.34
CA SER A 188 10.47 -16.69 5.54
C SER A 188 9.45 -17.63 6.16
N GLY A 189 9.87 -18.85 6.53
CA GLY A 189 9.02 -19.87 7.14
C GLY A 189 9.74 -21.21 7.27
N LYS A 190 9.11 -22.19 7.91
CA LYS A 190 9.70 -23.48 8.30
C LYS A 190 10.33 -24.31 7.17
N ASN A 191 9.78 -24.20 5.95
CA ASN A 191 10.20 -25.03 4.81
C ASN A 191 11.05 -24.26 3.80
N GLU A 192 11.45 -23.02 4.12
CA GLU A 192 12.23 -22.19 3.22
C GLU A 192 13.72 -22.53 3.36
N THR A 193 14.26 -23.19 2.35
CA THR A 193 15.65 -23.74 2.38
C THR A 193 16.69 -22.79 1.77
N ASN A 194 16.26 -21.75 1.10
CA ASN A 194 17.13 -20.83 0.39
C ASN A 194 17.38 -19.56 1.22
N SER A 195 18.51 -19.50 1.93
CA SER A 195 18.88 -18.29 2.67
C SER A 195 19.34 -17.17 1.74
N VAL A 196 18.81 -15.97 1.95
CA VAL A 196 19.34 -14.72 1.43
C VAL A 196 19.82 -13.88 2.61
N ASN A 197 21.00 -13.27 2.47
CA ASN A 197 21.59 -12.46 3.52
C ASN A 197 21.10 -11.00 3.48
N LYS A 198 20.52 -10.58 2.34
CA LYS A 198 20.02 -9.23 2.13
C LYS A 198 18.80 -9.27 1.23
N PHE A 199 17.85 -8.39 1.52
CA PHE A 199 16.68 -8.13 0.68
C PHE A 199 16.91 -6.83 -0.09
N ASP A 200 17.41 -6.95 -1.32
CA ASP A 200 17.69 -5.84 -2.22
C ASP A 200 17.45 -6.24 -3.69
N GLU A 201 17.66 -5.32 -4.61
CA GLU A 201 17.44 -5.53 -6.05
C GLU A 201 18.40 -6.55 -6.67
N ASN A 202 19.54 -6.86 -6.04
CA ASN A 202 20.45 -7.91 -6.52
C ASN A 202 19.81 -9.32 -6.49
N LEU A 203 18.69 -9.48 -5.80
CA LEU A 203 17.91 -10.72 -5.84
C LEU A 203 17.31 -10.99 -7.21
N LEU A 204 17.08 -9.96 -8.02
CA LEU A 204 16.48 -10.06 -9.36
C LEU A 204 17.36 -10.79 -10.35
N ASP A 205 18.69 -10.69 -10.19
CA ASP A 205 19.68 -11.25 -11.11
C ASP A 205 20.09 -12.70 -10.75
N LYS A 206 19.86 -13.12 -9.52
CA LYS A 206 20.49 -14.32 -8.95
C LYS A 206 19.60 -15.56 -8.92
N ARG A 207 18.30 -15.47 -9.22
CA ARG A 207 17.36 -16.60 -9.00
C ARG A 207 16.32 -16.75 -10.10
N ASN A 208 15.98 -18.01 -10.41
CA ASN A 208 15.01 -18.39 -11.45
C ASN A 208 13.54 -18.28 -11.03
N ASN A 209 13.23 -17.81 -9.82
CA ASN A 209 11.86 -17.71 -9.34
C ASN A 209 11.23 -16.39 -9.82
N HIS A 210 10.72 -16.41 -11.04
CA HIS A 210 10.03 -15.28 -11.62
C HIS A 210 8.53 -15.58 -11.74
N PHE A 211 7.72 -14.72 -11.18
CA PHE A 211 6.26 -14.76 -11.35
C PHE A 211 5.84 -13.68 -12.34
N LYS A 212 4.95 -14.05 -13.26
CA LYS A 212 4.43 -13.11 -14.28
C LYS A 212 3.36 -12.19 -13.72
N SER A 213 2.72 -12.60 -12.63
CA SER A 213 1.62 -11.85 -12.02
C SER A 213 1.58 -12.01 -10.50
N GLY A 214 0.98 -11.02 -9.82
CA GLY A 214 0.71 -11.12 -8.38
C GLY A 214 -0.15 -12.32 -7.98
N PRO A 215 -1.21 -12.69 -8.74
CA PRO A 215 -1.96 -13.92 -8.49
C PRO A 215 -1.11 -15.19 -8.49
N ASP A 216 -0.15 -15.32 -9.41
CA ASP A 216 0.74 -16.51 -9.46
C ASP A 216 1.64 -16.57 -8.21
N LEU A 217 2.16 -15.42 -7.76
CA LEU A 217 2.93 -15.33 -6.52
C LEU A 217 2.08 -15.71 -5.30
N MET A 218 0.83 -15.25 -5.25
CA MET A 218 -0.09 -15.57 -4.17
C MET A 218 -0.46 -17.06 -4.16
N ASN A 219 -0.72 -17.66 -5.33
CA ASN A 219 -0.98 -19.09 -5.42
C ASN A 219 0.19 -19.92 -4.88
N MET A 220 1.42 -19.55 -5.25
CA MET A 220 2.62 -20.20 -4.72
C MET A 220 2.73 -20.00 -3.20
N PHE A 221 2.49 -18.81 -2.70
CA PHE A 221 2.58 -18.51 -1.26
C PHE A 221 1.57 -19.32 -0.44
N PHE A 222 0.40 -19.61 -0.99
CA PHE A 222 -0.66 -20.40 -0.36
C PHE A 222 -0.63 -21.90 -0.69
N ASP A 223 0.36 -22.36 -1.44
CA ASP A 223 0.50 -23.74 -1.90
C ASP A 223 -0.76 -24.22 -2.68
N ILE A 224 -1.37 -23.32 -3.49
CA ILE A 224 -2.52 -23.59 -4.34
C ILE A 224 -2.01 -23.95 -5.74
N ASN A 225 -2.31 -25.17 -6.19
CA ASN A 225 -1.99 -25.68 -7.53
C ASN A 225 -2.97 -25.18 -8.61
#